data_7763a0d672bf27ee770689c5a6ff621c
#
_entry.id   7763a0d672bf27ee770689c5a6ff621c
#
_cell.length_a   1.000
_cell.length_b   1.000
_cell.length_c   1.000
_cell.angle_alpha   90.00
_cell.angle_beta   90.00
_cell.angle_gamma   90.00
#
_symmetry.space_group_name_H-M   'P 1'
#
loop_
_entity.id
_entity.type
_entity.pdbx_description
1 polymer ?
#
loop_
_entity_poly.entity_id
_entity_poly.type
_entity_poly.pdbx_seq_one_letter_code
_entity_poly.pdbx_strand_id
1 'polypeptide(L)'
;MADRTARILHSIEEISSAEWNACANPAVAGAYNPFLRFEFLHALEASGSAVAKTGWQPFHLALEEAEALLGVVPMYLKNHSQGEYVFDYAWADAWHRAGGDYYPKLQCSVPFTPATGRRL
;
A
#
# COMPACT_ATOMS: atom_id res chain seq x y z
N MET A 1 22.72 15.20 12.59
CA MET A 1 21.51 14.35 12.68
C MET A 1 20.95 14.12 11.30
N ALA A 2 20.72 12.87 10.96
CA ALA A 2 20.18 12.55 9.64
C ALA A 2 18.68 12.87 9.59
N ASP A 3 18.23 13.44 8.47
CA ASP A 3 16.82 13.74 8.26
C ASP A 3 16.08 12.50 7.80
N ARG A 4 14.85 12.36 8.27
CA ARG A 4 13.95 11.33 7.82
C ARG A 4 13.12 11.86 6.66
N THR A 5 12.99 11.04 5.63
CA THR A 5 12.27 11.42 4.41
C THR A 5 11.23 10.37 4.09
N ALA A 6 10.00 10.82 3.83
CA ALA A 6 8.95 9.96 3.29
C ALA A 6 8.97 10.08 1.78
N ARG A 7 9.04 8.95 1.10
CA ARG A 7 9.10 8.89 -0.37
C ARG A 7 7.96 8.03 -0.90
N ILE A 8 7.32 8.51 -1.96
CA ILE A 8 6.27 7.75 -2.63
C ILE A 8 6.91 6.86 -3.70
N LEU A 9 6.52 5.59 -3.73
CA LEU A 9 6.96 4.62 -4.72
C LEU A 9 5.82 4.37 -5.70
N HIS A 10 6.10 4.51 -6.98
CA HIS A 10 5.12 4.23 -8.03
C HIS A 10 5.19 2.77 -8.50
N SER A 11 6.12 2.01 -7.97
CA SER A 11 6.25 0.57 -8.15
C SER A 11 6.99 0.01 -6.96
N ILE A 12 6.61 -1.20 -6.53
CA ILE A 12 7.33 -1.87 -5.45
C ILE A 12 8.78 -2.23 -5.88
N GLU A 13 9.02 -2.29 -7.20
CA GLU A 13 10.35 -2.58 -7.74
C GLU A 13 11.39 -1.49 -7.41
N GLU A 14 10.96 -0.31 -6.96
CA GLU A 14 11.89 0.74 -6.55
C GLU A 14 12.64 0.41 -5.26
N ILE A 15 12.21 -0.63 -4.54
CA ILE A 15 12.86 -1.12 -3.33
C ILE A 15 13.22 -2.59 -3.55
N SER A 16 14.38 -3.04 -3.05
CA SER A 16 14.76 -4.45 -3.16
C SER A 16 13.84 -5.32 -2.31
N SER A 17 13.66 -6.58 -2.72
CA SER A 17 12.80 -7.52 -1.99
C SER A 17 13.30 -7.75 -0.56
N ALA A 18 14.61 -7.82 -0.37
CA ALA A 18 15.20 -8.01 0.95
C ALA A 18 14.90 -6.85 1.89
N GLU A 19 15.05 -5.62 1.40
CA GLU A 19 14.78 -4.42 2.19
C GLU A 19 13.29 -4.28 2.51
N TRP A 20 12.43 -4.50 1.52
CA TRP A 20 10.98 -4.45 1.74
C TRP A 20 10.56 -5.47 2.80
N ASN A 21 10.97 -6.73 2.63
CA ASN A 21 10.56 -7.81 3.54
C ASN A 21 11.10 -7.60 4.96
N ALA A 22 12.28 -7.04 5.11
CA ALA A 22 12.84 -6.73 6.42
C ALA A 22 11.98 -5.71 7.19
N CYS A 23 11.37 -4.77 6.48
CA CYS A 23 10.48 -3.77 7.08
C CYS A 23 9.06 -4.30 7.27
N ALA A 24 8.52 -4.98 6.28
CA ALA A 24 7.12 -5.43 6.29
C ALA A 24 6.91 -6.66 7.19
N ASN A 25 7.91 -7.54 7.27
CA ASN A 25 7.87 -8.75 8.10
C ASN A 25 9.15 -8.87 8.92
N PRO A 26 9.37 -7.97 9.90
CA PRO A 26 10.57 -8.05 10.72
C PRO A 26 10.59 -9.32 11.55
N ALA A 27 11.76 -9.93 11.68
CA ALA A 27 11.93 -11.22 12.35
C ALA A 27 11.58 -11.21 13.84
N VAL A 28 11.64 -10.03 14.47
CA VAL A 28 11.50 -9.89 15.91
C VAL A 28 10.17 -9.30 16.35
N ALA A 29 9.26 -8.99 15.42
CA ALA A 29 8.04 -8.27 15.75
C ALA A 29 6.82 -8.91 15.09
N GLY A 30 5.97 -9.50 15.91
CA GLY A 30 4.67 -9.99 15.49
C GLY A 30 4.69 -11.25 14.63
N ALA A 31 3.53 -11.62 14.14
CA ALA A 31 3.36 -12.79 13.29
C ALA A 31 3.74 -12.46 11.86
N TYR A 32 4.34 -13.43 11.18
CA TYR A 32 4.63 -13.35 9.76
C TYR A 32 3.34 -13.22 8.95
N ASN A 33 3.31 -12.29 8.00
CA ASN A 33 2.17 -12.07 7.13
C ASN A 33 2.60 -12.21 5.66
N PRO A 34 2.24 -13.33 5.00
CA PRO A 34 2.66 -13.56 3.61
C PRO A 34 2.08 -12.53 2.63
N PHE A 35 0.95 -11.92 2.95
CA PHE A 35 0.31 -10.93 2.08
C PHE A 35 1.04 -9.60 2.07
N LEU A 36 1.99 -9.39 2.98
CA LEU A 36 2.83 -8.19 3.00
C LEU A 36 4.20 -8.41 2.37
N ARG A 37 4.49 -9.62 1.91
CA ARG A 37 5.78 -9.91 1.27
C ARG A 37 5.90 -9.20 -0.06
N PHE A 38 7.13 -8.78 -0.38
CA PHE A 38 7.46 -8.18 -1.67
C PHE A 38 6.98 -9.06 -2.82
N GLU A 39 7.26 -10.37 -2.77
CA GLU A 39 6.93 -11.30 -3.83
C GLU A 39 5.44 -11.35 -4.14
N PHE A 40 4.59 -11.30 -3.11
CA PHE A 40 3.14 -11.28 -3.30
C PHE A 40 2.67 -9.98 -3.94
N LEU A 41 3.09 -8.86 -3.37
CA LEU A 41 2.68 -7.53 -3.85
C LEU A 41 3.25 -7.25 -5.25
N HIS A 42 4.48 -7.68 -5.51
CA HIS A 42 5.10 -7.55 -6.82
C HIS A 42 4.36 -8.38 -7.87
N ALA A 43 3.92 -9.58 -7.52
CA ALA A 43 3.14 -10.41 -8.43
C ALA A 43 1.84 -9.72 -8.86
N LEU A 44 1.18 -9.00 -7.95
CA LEU A 44 -0.03 -8.25 -8.27
C LEU A 44 0.27 -7.11 -9.26
N GLU A 45 1.40 -6.44 -9.12
CA GLU A 45 1.81 -5.37 -10.04
C GLU A 45 2.23 -5.96 -11.39
N ALA A 46 3.10 -6.98 -11.36
CA ALA A 46 3.65 -7.58 -12.58
C ALA A 46 2.59 -8.27 -13.44
N SER A 47 1.56 -8.84 -12.82
CA SER A 47 0.47 -9.49 -13.54
C SER A 47 -0.53 -8.50 -14.13
N GLY A 48 -0.44 -7.22 -13.77
CA GLY A 48 -1.40 -6.22 -14.19
C GLY A 48 -2.69 -6.21 -13.37
N SER A 49 -2.73 -6.92 -12.24
CA SER A 49 -3.91 -6.95 -11.37
C SER A 49 -4.01 -5.69 -10.53
N ALA A 50 -2.89 -5.18 -10.04
CA ALA A 50 -2.83 -3.94 -9.26
C ALA A 50 -1.99 -2.90 -9.99
N VAL A 51 -2.62 -2.20 -10.91
CA VAL A 51 -2.01 -1.15 -11.75
C VAL A 51 -3.00 -0.01 -11.93
N ALA A 52 -2.55 1.10 -12.50
CA ALA A 52 -3.40 2.27 -12.72
C ALA A 52 -4.66 1.94 -13.52
N LYS A 53 -4.54 1.08 -14.54
CA LYS A 53 -5.65 0.68 -15.39
C LYS A 53 -6.77 -0.02 -14.63
N THR A 54 -6.44 -0.79 -13.60
CA THR A 54 -7.43 -1.49 -12.78
C THR A 54 -7.95 -0.64 -11.62
N GLY A 55 -7.46 0.58 -11.49
CA GLY A 55 -7.84 1.46 -10.38
C GLY A 55 -7.10 1.17 -9.09
N TRP A 56 -6.08 0.32 -9.13
CA TRP A 56 -5.19 0.02 -8.01
C TRP A 56 -3.79 0.49 -8.35
N GLN A 57 -3.59 1.78 -8.49
CA GLN A 57 -2.29 2.33 -8.85
C GLN A 57 -1.33 2.26 -7.68
N PRO A 58 -0.17 1.57 -7.82
CA PRO A 58 0.82 1.54 -6.76
C PRO A 58 1.26 2.94 -6.35
N PHE A 59 1.23 3.20 -5.05
CA PHE A 59 1.55 4.49 -4.48
C PHE A 59 2.11 4.27 -3.07
N HIS A 60 3.07 3.34 -2.98
CA HIS A 60 3.61 2.88 -1.70
C HIS A 60 4.39 3.97 -1.00
N LEU A 61 4.43 3.91 0.31
CA LEU A 61 5.17 4.85 1.12
C LEU A 61 6.41 4.18 1.67
N ALA A 62 7.56 4.83 1.51
CA ALA A 62 8.83 4.40 2.10
C ALA A 62 9.35 5.50 3.02
N LEU A 63 9.74 5.13 4.23
CA LEU A 63 10.38 6.03 5.18
C LEU A 63 11.87 5.72 5.19
N GLU A 64 12.68 6.72 4.93
CA GLU A 64 14.14 6.57 4.81
C GLU A 64 14.88 7.54 5.73
N GLU A 65 16.05 7.14 6.18
CA GLU A 65 16.96 7.98 6.93
C GLU A 65 18.40 7.63 6.52
N ALA A 66 19.15 8.60 5.99
CA ALA A 66 20.54 8.40 5.55
C ALA A 66 20.69 7.17 4.63
N GLU A 67 19.83 7.03 3.64
CA GLU A 67 19.79 5.93 2.68
C GLU A 67 19.35 4.58 3.27
N ALA A 68 19.07 4.52 4.57
CA ALA A 68 18.54 3.32 5.20
C ALA A 68 17.01 3.33 5.14
N LEU A 69 16.42 2.21 4.75
CA LEU A 69 14.97 2.07 4.73
C LEU A 69 14.49 1.72 6.15
N LEU A 70 13.67 2.58 6.74
CA LEU A 70 13.15 2.40 8.09
C LEU A 70 11.77 1.76 8.13
N GLY A 71 10.94 1.99 7.13
CA GLY A 71 9.59 1.45 7.09
C GLY A 71 8.97 1.54 5.72
N VAL A 72 7.97 0.70 5.48
CA VAL A 72 7.21 0.68 4.24
C VAL A 72 5.73 0.51 4.54
N VAL A 73 4.89 1.09 3.69
CA VAL A 73 3.43 0.89 3.73
C VAL A 73 2.96 0.56 2.33
N PRO A 74 2.36 -0.62 2.12
CA PRO A 74 1.69 -0.90 0.85
C PRO A 74 0.47 0.01 0.74
N MET A 75 0.45 0.84 -0.28
CA MET A 75 -0.57 1.86 -0.44
C MET A 75 -0.90 2.00 -1.92
N TYR A 76 -2.13 2.31 -2.22
CA TYR A 76 -2.61 2.43 -3.59
C TYR A 76 -3.45 3.67 -3.76
N LEU A 77 -3.30 4.33 -4.90
CA LEU A 77 -4.19 5.42 -5.30
C LEU A 77 -5.35 4.79 -6.05
N LYS A 78 -6.57 4.95 -5.52
CA LYS A 78 -7.76 4.30 -6.05
C LYS A 78 -8.78 5.30 -6.57
N ASN A 79 -9.38 4.98 -7.70
CA ASN A 79 -10.45 5.78 -8.27
C ASN A 79 -11.83 5.13 -8.10
N HIS A 80 -11.91 3.99 -7.40
CA HIS A 80 -13.14 3.28 -7.04
C HIS A 80 -12.89 2.43 -5.80
N SER A 81 -13.94 1.80 -5.25
CA SER A 81 -13.82 0.97 -4.06
C SER A 81 -13.96 -0.54 -4.34
N GLN A 82 -13.69 -0.95 -5.57
CA GLN A 82 -13.77 -2.37 -5.94
C GLN A 82 -12.51 -3.12 -5.49
N GLY A 83 -12.68 -4.39 -5.13
CA GLY A 83 -11.58 -5.26 -4.75
C GLY A 83 -11.10 -5.09 -3.31
N GLU A 84 -11.82 -4.33 -2.50
CA GLU A 84 -11.43 -4.09 -1.10
C GLU A 84 -12.11 -5.04 -0.13
N TYR A 85 -13.30 -5.53 -0.48
CA TYR A 85 -14.14 -6.42 0.34
C TYR A 85 -14.55 -5.82 1.69
N VAL A 86 -14.22 -4.56 1.92
CA VAL A 86 -14.74 -3.74 3.01
C VAL A 86 -15.46 -2.57 2.35
N PHE A 87 -16.75 -2.48 2.55
CA PHE A 87 -17.57 -1.55 1.78
C PHE A 87 -17.61 -0.18 2.41
N ASP A 88 -17.25 0.84 1.63
CA ASP A 88 -17.25 2.23 2.07
C ASP A 88 -18.25 3.09 1.28
N TYR A 89 -19.25 2.46 0.67
CA TYR A 89 -20.19 3.18 -0.20
C TYR A 89 -20.99 4.24 0.57
N ALA A 90 -21.33 3.97 1.83
CA ALA A 90 -22.06 4.94 2.65
C ALA A 90 -21.21 6.18 2.93
N TRP A 91 -19.90 6.00 3.17
CA TRP A 91 -18.96 7.10 3.38
C TRP A 91 -18.77 7.90 2.10
N ALA A 92 -18.60 7.23 0.97
CA ALA A 92 -18.45 7.88 -0.33
C ALA A 92 -19.68 8.72 -0.67
N ASP A 93 -20.87 8.16 -0.47
CA ASP A 93 -22.13 8.82 -0.73
C ASP A 93 -22.32 10.05 0.17
N ALA A 94 -22.02 9.92 1.46
CA ALA A 94 -22.11 11.03 2.41
C ALA A 94 -21.14 12.16 2.05
N TRP A 95 -19.91 11.82 1.63
CA TRP A 95 -18.92 12.79 1.23
C TRP A 95 -19.34 13.55 -0.03
N HIS A 96 -19.88 12.83 -1.02
CA HIS A 96 -20.40 13.43 -2.25
C HIS A 96 -21.58 14.36 -1.96
N ARG A 97 -22.48 13.96 -1.07
CA ARG A 97 -23.62 14.81 -0.66
C ARG A 97 -23.15 16.07 0.06
N ALA A 98 -22.02 16.02 0.73
CA ALA A 98 -21.42 17.19 1.39
C ALA A 98 -20.63 18.09 0.43
N GLY A 99 -20.58 17.75 -0.88
CA GLY A 99 -19.91 18.53 -1.90
C GLY A 99 -18.46 18.17 -2.12
N GLY A 100 -17.96 17.08 -1.53
CA GLY A 100 -16.59 16.63 -1.70
C GLY A 100 -16.45 15.54 -2.76
N ASP A 101 -15.21 15.31 -3.18
CA ASP A 101 -14.87 14.21 -4.07
C ASP A 101 -14.19 13.11 -3.25
N TYR A 102 -14.80 11.94 -3.20
CA TYR A 102 -14.26 10.81 -2.44
C TYR A 102 -13.08 10.17 -3.17
N TYR A 103 -13.13 10.16 -4.49
CA TYR A 103 -12.07 9.58 -5.34
C TYR A 103 -11.31 10.67 -6.07
N PRO A 104 -10.01 10.49 -6.33
CA PRO A 104 -9.20 9.34 -5.93
C PRO A 104 -8.95 9.34 -4.42
N LYS A 105 -8.74 8.16 -3.86
CA LYS A 105 -8.41 7.98 -2.43
C LYS A 105 -7.13 7.18 -2.27
N LEU A 106 -6.46 7.32 -1.13
CA LEU A 106 -5.34 6.48 -0.77
C LEU A 106 -5.85 5.31 0.06
N GLN A 107 -5.44 4.10 -0.30
CA GLN A 107 -5.88 2.87 0.35
C GLN A 107 -4.66 2.09 0.84
N CYS A 108 -4.56 1.89 2.16
CA CYS A 108 -3.51 1.07 2.77
C CYS A 108 -4.08 -0.31 3.06
N SER A 109 -4.01 -1.21 2.11
CA SER A 109 -4.53 -2.57 2.25
C SER A 109 -3.87 -3.50 1.25
N VAL A 110 -4.08 -4.80 1.43
CA VAL A 110 -3.67 -5.80 0.45
C VAL A 110 -4.75 -5.86 -0.63
N PRO A 111 -4.39 -5.67 -1.92
CA PRO A 111 -5.39 -5.69 -3.00
C PRO A 111 -6.14 -7.02 -3.06
N PHE A 112 -7.45 -6.94 -3.25
CA PHE A 112 -8.33 -8.10 -3.47
C PHE A 112 -8.35 -9.11 -2.32
N THR A 113 -7.79 -8.75 -1.15
CA THR A 113 -7.62 -9.69 -0.03
C THR A 113 -7.97 -8.96 1.26
N PRO A 114 -9.02 -9.39 1.99
CA PRO A 114 -9.39 -8.74 3.26
C PRO A 114 -8.51 -9.24 4.41
N ALA A 115 -7.21 -9.14 4.26
CA ALA A 115 -6.25 -9.58 5.26
C ALA A 115 -5.92 -8.46 6.23
N THR A 116 -5.85 -8.80 7.52
CA THR A 116 -5.37 -7.88 8.55
C THR A 116 -3.85 -7.94 8.62
N GLY A 117 -3.23 -6.94 9.21
CA GLY A 117 -1.79 -6.93 9.39
C GLY A 117 -1.27 -5.53 9.73
N ARG A 118 0.02 -5.48 9.99
CA ARG A 118 0.70 -4.23 10.27
C ARG A 118 0.77 -3.36 9.01
N ARG A 119 0.68 -2.05 9.21
CA ARG A 119 0.82 -1.08 8.11
C ARG A 119 1.97 -0.08 8.35
N LEU A 120 2.52 -0.04 9.56
CA LEU A 120 3.72 0.72 9.92
C LEU A 120 4.41 0.04 11.08
#